data_f1db88055fa9fe2dc687202e5ed0badf
#
_entry.id   f1db88055fa9fe2dc687202e5ed0badf
#
_cell.length_a   1.000
_cell.length_b   1.000
_cell.length_c   1.000
_cell.angle_alpha   90.00
_cell.angle_beta   90.00
_cell.angle_gamma   90.00
#
_symmetry.space_group_name_H-M   'P 1'
#
loop_
_entity.id
_entity.type
_entity.pdbx_description
1 polymer ?
#
loop_
_entity_poly.entity_id
_entity_poly.type
_entity_poly.pdbx_seq_one_letter_code
_entity_poly.pdbx_strand_id
1 'polypeptide(L)'
;MDSTAVDDAKMHRIESVLKLLPAPIIHNKRLGEILYGFMAQLPGWRDRFRKPDNLDIITCHDYAGKSLLEKSLDYLGIDGCTVLREPYTGPWRNTFKLKWVLDYLEQSPQGSEYVLFCDADDTILKDDPLTVLNVFRKKQCELLFMSTSFMGGYACMPEVKRWTDQIRIGRYLNSGVYIGKRSFLIKVLREAGKYITENDICAEQSRLLGHGVFSRKLCEYLPEYPKGSQDQDILRYLHPEFYPEMQIDYDNEMAFRNI
;
A
#
# COMPACT_ATOMS: atom_id res chain seq x y z
N MET A 1 4.24 21.04 -41.04
CA MET A 1 4.75 20.01 -40.10
C MET A 1 3.56 19.17 -39.71
N ASP A 2 3.67 17.90 -39.96
CA ASP A 2 2.56 16.94 -39.77
C ASP A 2 2.28 16.78 -38.28
N SER A 3 1.08 17.13 -37.82
CA SER A 3 0.68 17.10 -36.40
C SER A 3 0.75 15.67 -35.83
N THR A 4 0.59 14.66 -36.68
CA THR A 4 0.69 13.24 -36.30
C THR A 4 2.09 12.83 -35.89
N ALA A 5 3.14 13.30 -36.57
CA ALA A 5 4.54 12.95 -36.25
C ALA A 5 5.02 13.58 -34.92
N VAL A 6 4.49 14.73 -34.54
CA VAL A 6 4.79 15.38 -33.25
C VAL A 6 4.12 14.63 -32.10
N ASP A 7 2.92 14.13 -32.30
CA ASP A 7 2.17 13.34 -31.33
C ASP A 7 2.85 11.97 -31.09
N ASP A 8 3.29 11.29 -32.12
CA ASP A 8 3.99 9.99 -32.01
C ASP A 8 5.30 10.11 -31.23
N ALA A 9 6.11 11.15 -31.47
CA ALA A 9 7.35 11.38 -30.74
C ALA A 9 7.10 11.70 -29.24
N LYS A 10 6.06 12.46 -28.94
CA LYS A 10 5.64 12.75 -27.57
C LYS A 10 5.17 11.48 -26.86
N MET A 11 4.36 10.67 -27.51
CA MET A 11 3.85 9.40 -27.03
C MET A 11 4.99 8.45 -26.68
N HIS A 12 5.96 8.28 -27.59
CA HIS A 12 7.11 7.42 -27.34
C HIS A 12 7.96 7.87 -26.13
N ARG A 13 8.10 9.18 -25.92
CA ARG A 13 8.78 9.74 -24.73
C ARG A 13 8.04 9.40 -23.43
N ILE A 14 6.72 9.53 -23.42
CA ILE A 14 5.89 9.21 -22.25
C ILE A 14 6.01 7.71 -21.92
N GLU A 15 5.86 6.84 -22.91
CA GLU A 15 6.05 5.39 -22.73
C GLU A 15 7.44 5.05 -22.18
N SER A 16 8.46 5.73 -22.67
CA SER A 16 9.83 5.54 -22.19
C SER A 16 9.99 5.93 -20.72
N VAL A 17 9.38 7.04 -20.28
CA VAL A 17 9.38 7.45 -18.86
C VAL A 17 8.65 6.43 -17.98
N LEU A 18 7.49 5.93 -18.41
CA LEU A 18 6.74 4.92 -17.67
C LEU A 18 7.53 3.61 -17.52
N LYS A 19 8.34 3.24 -18.53
CA LYS A 19 9.21 2.06 -18.50
C LYS A 19 10.44 2.20 -17.60
N LEU A 20 10.88 3.43 -17.29
CA LEU A 20 12.00 3.67 -16.36
C LEU A 20 11.71 3.20 -14.92
N LEU A 21 10.43 3.11 -14.55
CA LEU A 21 9.99 2.58 -13.28
C LEU A 21 9.40 1.18 -13.53
N PRO A 22 10.15 0.10 -13.32
CA PRO A 22 9.72 -1.25 -13.69
C PRO A 22 8.55 -1.76 -12.87
N ALA A 23 8.40 -1.29 -11.61
CA ALA A 23 7.30 -1.72 -10.75
C ALA A 23 5.92 -1.32 -11.33
N PRO A 24 4.93 -2.22 -11.34
CA PRO A 24 3.58 -1.93 -11.82
C PRO A 24 2.80 -0.94 -10.95
N ILE A 25 3.17 -0.81 -9.69
CA ILE A 25 2.54 0.11 -8.73
C ILE A 25 3.54 1.19 -8.30
N ILE A 26 3.07 2.44 -8.26
CA ILE A 26 3.80 3.58 -7.71
C ILE A 26 3.04 4.09 -6.49
N HIS A 27 3.71 4.09 -5.36
CA HIS A 27 3.19 4.61 -4.09
C HIS A 27 3.97 5.87 -3.69
N ASN A 28 3.61 6.99 -4.29
CA ASN A 28 4.13 8.32 -4.02
C ASN A 28 3.19 9.35 -4.65
N LYS A 29 2.53 10.17 -3.87
CA LYS A 29 1.49 11.10 -4.35
C LYS A 29 1.97 11.97 -5.51
N ARG A 30 3.06 12.71 -5.31
CA ARG A 30 3.57 13.64 -6.33
C ARG A 30 4.00 12.93 -7.62
N LEU A 31 4.73 11.83 -7.49
CA LEU A 31 5.15 11.04 -8.65
C LEU A 31 3.94 10.38 -9.33
N GLY A 32 3.00 9.85 -8.54
CA GLY A 32 1.77 9.26 -9.05
C GLY A 32 0.92 10.24 -9.84
N GLU A 33 0.72 11.46 -9.33
CA GLU A 33 -0.01 12.53 -10.05
C GLU A 33 0.67 12.89 -11.38
N ILE A 34 1.99 13.01 -11.40
CA ILE A 34 2.76 13.30 -12.63
C ILE A 34 2.61 12.15 -13.63
N LEU A 35 2.82 10.91 -13.20
CA LEU A 35 2.73 9.74 -14.07
C LEU A 35 1.31 9.53 -14.58
N TYR A 36 0.29 9.69 -13.73
CA TYR A 36 -1.10 9.65 -14.16
C TYR A 36 -1.40 10.71 -15.23
N GLY A 37 -0.90 11.94 -15.05
CA GLY A 37 -1.02 12.99 -16.05
C GLY A 37 -0.37 12.64 -17.39
N PHE A 38 0.69 11.84 -17.40
CA PHE A 38 1.28 11.30 -18.61
C PHE A 38 0.45 10.16 -19.21
N MET A 39 0.06 9.19 -18.38
CA MET A 39 -0.79 8.05 -18.81
C MET A 39 -2.07 8.55 -19.49
N ALA A 40 -2.74 9.54 -18.90
CA ALA A 40 -3.99 10.08 -19.41
C ALA A 40 -3.87 10.72 -20.83
N GLN A 41 -2.66 10.96 -21.32
CA GLN A 41 -2.38 11.45 -22.67
C GLN A 41 -2.14 10.32 -23.68
N LEU A 42 -2.09 9.06 -23.26
CA LEU A 42 -1.78 7.88 -24.09
C LEU A 42 -3.06 7.13 -24.49
N PRO A 43 -3.72 7.41 -25.59
CA PRO A 43 -5.00 6.78 -25.95
C PRO A 43 -4.89 5.26 -26.11
N GLY A 44 -3.71 4.75 -26.46
CA GLY A 44 -3.48 3.32 -26.62
C GLY A 44 -3.15 2.56 -25.33
N TRP A 45 -3.11 3.20 -24.17
CA TRP A 45 -2.85 2.55 -22.88
C TRP A 45 -4.14 2.07 -22.22
N ARG A 46 -5.26 2.65 -22.60
CA ARG A 46 -6.58 2.36 -22.09
C ARG A 46 -7.05 0.97 -22.54
N ASP A 47 -7.75 0.24 -21.67
CA ASP A 47 -8.38 -1.06 -21.96
C ASP A 47 -7.42 -2.20 -22.33
N ARG A 48 -6.14 -2.08 -21.98
CA ARG A 48 -5.12 -3.11 -22.27
C ARG A 48 -5.11 -4.26 -21.28
N PHE A 49 -5.56 -4.00 -20.05
CA PHE A 49 -5.38 -4.92 -18.94
C PHE A 49 -6.70 -5.40 -18.39
N ARG A 50 -6.70 -6.58 -17.82
CA ARG A 50 -7.83 -7.13 -17.09
C ARG A 50 -7.39 -7.59 -15.73
N LYS A 51 -8.19 -7.28 -14.72
CA LYS A 51 -8.00 -7.82 -13.38
C LYS A 51 -8.15 -9.35 -13.43
N PRO A 52 -7.21 -10.13 -12.89
CA PRO A 52 -7.37 -11.58 -12.73
C PRO A 52 -8.63 -11.91 -11.91
N ASP A 53 -9.38 -12.93 -12.32
CA ASP A 53 -10.66 -13.29 -11.68
C ASP A 53 -10.50 -13.69 -10.21
N ASN A 54 -9.32 -14.22 -9.86
CA ASN A 54 -8.97 -14.65 -8.51
C ASN A 54 -8.23 -13.57 -7.69
N LEU A 55 -8.28 -12.30 -8.12
CA LEU A 55 -7.66 -11.17 -7.44
C LEU A 55 -8.71 -10.10 -7.09
N ASP A 56 -8.86 -9.77 -5.81
CA ASP A 56 -9.57 -8.57 -5.38
C ASP A 56 -8.60 -7.40 -5.25
N ILE A 57 -8.95 -6.23 -5.79
CA ILE A 57 -8.24 -4.96 -5.55
C ILE A 57 -9.08 -4.14 -4.59
N ILE A 58 -8.49 -3.76 -3.47
CA ILE A 58 -9.18 -3.08 -2.36
C ILE A 58 -8.46 -1.79 -2.02
N THR A 59 -9.21 -0.77 -1.70
CA THR A 59 -8.72 0.48 -1.10
C THR A 59 -9.66 0.98 -0.02
N CYS A 60 -9.17 1.87 0.83
CA CYS A 60 -9.95 2.50 1.90
C CYS A 60 -9.78 4.01 1.84
N HIS A 61 -10.88 4.76 1.85
CA HIS A 61 -10.86 6.22 2.01
C HIS A 61 -12.26 6.78 2.31
N ASP A 62 -12.32 8.02 2.74
CA ASP A 62 -13.54 8.77 3.05
C ASP A 62 -13.83 9.91 2.06
N TYR A 63 -13.11 9.99 0.92
CA TYR A 63 -13.27 11.06 -0.06
C TYR A 63 -14.65 11.02 -0.74
N ALA A 64 -15.22 12.21 -1.01
CA ALA A 64 -16.44 12.33 -1.80
C ALA A 64 -16.26 11.90 -3.27
N GLY A 65 -15.05 12.07 -3.83
CA GLY A 65 -14.70 11.75 -5.21
C GLY A 65 -13.80 10.52 -5.35
N LYS A 66 -13.42 10.21 -6.59
CA LYS A 66 -12.47 9.13 -6.89
C LYS A 66 -11.06 9.50 -6.43
N SER A 67 -10.42 8.58 -5.76
CA SER A 67 -9.01 8.65 -5.38
C SER A 67 -8.07 8.58 -6.61
N LEU A 68 -6.78 8.81 -6.39
CA LEU A 68 -5.76 8.68 -7.44
C LEU A 68 -5.67 7.23 -7.95
N LEU A 69 -5.77 6.25 -7.05
CA LEU A 69 -5.82 4.82 -7.42
C LEU A 69 -7.01 4.53 -8.32
N GLU A 70 -8.24 4.89 -7.92
CA GLU A 70 -9.45 4.63 -8.71
C GLU A 70 -9.37 5.27 -10.10
N LYS A 71 -8.83 6.49 -10.19
CA LYS A 71 -8.61 7.17 -11.49
C LYS A 71 -7.64 6.41 -12.38
N SER A 72 -6.57 5.85 -11.81
CA SER A 72 -5.60 5.05 -12.58
C SER A 72 -6.21 3.72 -13.06
N LEU A 73 -7.01 3.06 -12.22
CA LEU A 73 -7.72 1.84 -12.59
C LEU A 73 -8.77 2.08 -13.69
N ASP A 74 -9.58 3.12 -13.56
CA ASP A 74 -10.53 3.53 -14.61
C ASP A 74 -9.83 3.77 -15.96
N TYR A 75 -8.68 4.45 -15.91
CA TYR A 75 -7.90 4.73 -17.12
C TYR A 75 -7.38 3.46 -17.77
N LEU A 76 -6.97 2.47 -16.99
CA LEU A 76 -6.51 1.18 -17.49
C LEU A 76 -7.65 0.24 -17.91
N GLY A 77 -8.92 0.64 -17.72
CA GLY A 77 -10.07 -0.20 -17.99
C GLY A 77 -10.21 -1.37 -17.00
N ILE A 78 -9.68 -1.22 -15.80
CA ILE A 78 -9.71 -2.25 -14.75
C ILE A 78 -10.92 -2.00 -13.85
N ASP A 79 -11.95 -2.79 -14.03
CA ASP A 79 -13.15 -2.77 -13.21
C ASP A 79 -13.00 -3.60 -11.92
N GLY A 80 -13.89 -3.35 -10.96
CA GLY A 80 -14.05 -4.17 -9.76
C GLY A 80 -13.04 -3.87 -8.66
N CYS A 81 -12.58 -2.61 -8.55
CA CYS A 81 -11.93 -2.13 -7.33
C CYS A 81 -12.97 -1.95 -6.23
N THR A 82 -12.75 -2.59 -5.08
CA THR A 82 -13.59 -2.42 -3.90
C THR A 82 -13.09 -1.25 -3.07
N VAL A 83 -13.91 -0.21 -2.95
CA VAL A 83 -13.62 0.95 -2.11
C VAL A 83 -14.36 0.79 -0.79
N LEU A 84 -13.61 0.56 0.28
CA LEU A 84 -14.16 0.41 1.61
C LEU A 84 -14.36 1.80 2.23
N ARG A 85 -15.60 2.08 2.57
CA ARG A 85 -16.05 3.33 3.20
C ARG A 85 -17.07 2.96 4.27
N GLU A 86 -16.77 3.29 5.52
CA GLU A 86 -17.79 3.23 6.55
C GLU A 86 -18.23 4.64 6.93
N PRO A 87 -19.50 4.84 7.29
CA PRO A 87 -19.96 6.12 7.80
C PRO A 87 -19.25 6.40 9.13
N TYR A 88 -18.24 7.25 9.07
CA TYR A 88 -17.47 7.70 10.21
C TYR A 88 -17.50 9.22 10.32
N THR A 89 -17.83 9.72 11.50
CA THR A 89 -17.99 11.17 11.73
C THR A 89 -16.78 11.84 12.40
N GLY A 90 -15.71 11.08 12.63
CA GLY A 90 -14.49 11.55 13.30
C GLY A 90 -13.33 11.80 12.32
N PRO A 91 -12.15 12.18 12.85
CA PRO A 91 -10.95 12.32 12.03
C PRO A 91 -10.48 10.97 11.51
N TRP A 92 -9.91 10.94 10.28
CA TRP A 92 -9.34 9.74 9.69
C TRP A 92 -8.27 9.11 10.58
N ARG A 93 -8.28 7.77 10.67
CA ARG A 93 -7.26 6.97 11.35
C ARG A 93 -6.75 5.88 10.41
N ASN A 94 -5.45 5.73 10.31
CA ASN A 94 -4.87 4.68 9.46
C ASN A 94 -5.25 3.26 9.91
N THR A 95 -5.54 3.05 11.20
CA THR A 95 -6.01 1.76 11.72
C THR A 95 -7.38 1.34 11.19
N PHE A 96 -8.19 2.28 10.65
CA PHE A 96 -9.45 1.92 9.98
C PHE A 96 -9.22 0.98 8.81
N LYS A 97 -8.10 1.14 8.10
CA LYS A 97 -7.73 0.26 6.98
C LYS A 97 -7.67 -1.21 7.43
N LEU A 98 -7.04 -1.49 8.58
CA LEU A 98 -6.94 -2.86 9.12
C LEU A 98 -8.31 -3.44 9.43
N LYS A 99 -9.15 -2.64 10.11
CA LYS A 99 -10.49 -3.08 10.51
C LYS A 99 -11.41 -3.28 9.31
N TRP A 100 -11.52 -2.29 8.42
CA TRP A 100 -12.45 -2.35 7.30
C TRP A 100 -12.06 -3.43 6.28
N VAL A 101 -10.77 -3.65 6.06
CA VAL A 101 -10.32 -4.76 5.22
C VAL A 101 -10.67 -6.09 5.87
N LEU A 102 -10.45 -6.27 7.19
CA LEU A 102 -10.82 -7.49 7.89
C LEU A 102 -12.33 -7.76 7.79
N ASP A 103 -13.15 -6.76 8.12
CA ASP A 103 -14.60 -6.86 8.10
C ASP A 103 -15.11 -7.26 6.70
N TYR A 104 -14.58 -6.64 5.64
CA TYR A 104 -14.89 -7.00 4.24
C TYR A 104 -14.52 -8.44 3.90
N LEU A 105 -13.31 -8.86 4.28
CA LEU A 105 -12.84 -10.21 3.98
C LEU A 105 -13.66 -11.29 4.70
N GLU A 106 -14.09 -11.05 5.93
CA GLU A 106 -14.91 -11.96 6.71
C GLU A 106 -16.36 -12.02 6.22
N GLN A 107 -16.91 -10.90 5.76
CA GLN A 107 -18.27 -10.85 5.18
C GLN A 107 -18.35 -11.47 3.78
N SER A 108 -17.21 -11.64 3.09
CA SER A 108 -17.15 -12.19 1.74
C SER A 108 -16.31 -13.48 1.67
N PRO A 109 -16.72 -14.57 2.33
CA PRO A 109 -15.91 -15.78 2.45
C PRO A 109 -15.67 -16.48 1.11
N GLN A 110 -16.51 -16.23 0.11
CA GLN A 110 -16.40 -16.76 -1.26
C GLN A 110 -15.68 -15.79 -2.22
N GLY A 111 -15.02 -14.75 -1.69
CA GLY A 111 -14.26 -13.80 -2.50
C GLY A 111 -13.00 -14.40 -3.12
N SER A 112 -12.30 -13.60 -3.90
CA SER A 112 -11.08 -14.01 -4.61
C SER A 112 -10.02 -14.59 -3.68
N GLU A 113 -9.21 -15.51 -4.21
CA GLU A 113 -8.11 -16.17 -3.49
C GLU A 113 -7.05 -15.18 -3.00
N TYR A 114 -6.75 -14.18 -3.85
CA TYR A 114 -5.74 -13.16 -3.57
C TYR A 114 -6.40 -11.79 -3.36
N VAL A 115 -5.76 -11.00 -2.52
CA VAL A 115 -6.18 -9.62 -2.20
C VAL A 115 -4.99 -8.70 -2.37
N LEU A 116 -5.14 -7.69 -3.24
CA LEU A 116 -4.22 -6.56 -3.39
C LEU A 116 -4.84 -5.34 -2.72
N PHE A 117 -4.21 -4.85 -1.67
CA PHE A 117 -4.54 -3.58 -1.04
C PHE A 117 -3.61 -2.48 -1.55
N CYS A 118 -4.18 -1.31 -1.83
CA CYS A 118 -3.42 -0.11 -2.17
C CYS A 118 -4.02 1.10 -1.44
N ASP A 119 -3.16 1.95 -0.89
CA ASP A 119 -3.58 3.26 -0.39
C ASP A 119 -4.21 4.09 -1.52
N ALA A 120 -5.24 4.86 -1.18
CA ALA A 120 -6.08 5.54 -2.17
C ALA A 120 -5.42 6.79 -2.77
N ASP A 121 -4.81 7.62 -1.92
CA ASP A 121 -4.44 9.00 -2.25
C ASP A 121 -3.06 9.15 -2.91
N ASP A 122 -2.16 8.22 -2.64
CA ASP A 122 -0.75 8.30 -3.07
C ASP A 122 -0.29 7.10 -3.90
N THR A 123 -1.23 6.28 -4.36
CA THR A 123 -0.95 5.09 -5.18
C THR A 123 -1.57 5.20 -6.56
N ILE A 124 -0.84 4.77 -7.59
CA ILE A 124 -1.36 4.48 -8.92
C ILE A 124 -0.97 3.07 -9.34
N LEU A 125 -1.84 2.40 -10.07
CA LEU A 125 -1.49 1.27 -10.92
C LEU A 125 -1.19 1.81 -12.32
N LYS A 126 -0.03 1.46 -12.88
CA LYS A 126 0.38 1.91 -14.23
C LYS A 126 0.57 0.78 -15.23
N ASP A 127 0.41 -0.45 -14.77
CA ASP A 127 0.67 -1.67 -15.55
C ASP A 127 -0.31 -2.78 -15.16
N ASP A 128 -0.18 -3.96 -15.75
CA ASP A 128 -1.05 -5.10 -15.57
C ASP A 128 -1.07 -5.62 -14.12
N PRO A 129 -2.28 -5.72 -13.48
CA PRO A 129 -2.40 -6.35 -12.17
C PRO A 129 -1.90 -7.79 -12.12
N LEU A 130 -1.91 -8.51 -13.25
CA LEU A 130 -1.32 -9.85 -13.35
C LEU A 130 0.18 -9.84 -13.05
N THR A 131 0.89 -8.77 -13.41
CA THR A 131 2.31 -8.61 -13.06
C THR A 131 2.53 -8.59 -11.56
N VAL A 132 1.66 -7.87 -10.81
CA VAL A 132 1.70 -7.83 -9.34
C VAL A 132 1.50 -9.24 -8.75
N LEU A 133 0.49 -9.95 -9.25
CA LEU A 133 0.20 -11.32 -8.81
C LEU A 133 1.33 -12.29 -9.13
N ASN A 134 1.99 -12.15 -10.27
CA ASN A 134 3.13 -12.98 -10.66
C ASN A 134 4.37 -12.71 -9.80
N VAL A 135 4.64 -11.46 -9.46
CA VAL A 135 5.70 -11.10 -8.50
C VAL A 135 5.42 -11.77 -7.15
N PHE A 136 4.21 -11.66 -6.63
CA PHE A 136 3.80 -12.30 -5.38
C PHE A 136 4.02 -13.82 -5.40
N ARG A 137 3.55 -14.51 -6.44
CA ARG A 137 3.70 -15.96 -6.59
C ARG A 137 5.16 -16.40 -6.65
N LYS A 138 6.02 -15.61 -7.28
CA LYS A 138 7.47 -15.86 -7.36
C LYS A 138 8.16 -15.78 -6.00
N LYS A 139 7.68 -14.91 -5.08
CA LYS A 139 8.26 -14.74 -3.73
C LYS A 139 7.94 -15.92 -2.79
N GLN A 140 7.00 -16.81 -3.15
CA GLN A 140 6.66 -18.01 -2.38
C GLN A 140 6.29 -17.72 -0.91
N CYS A 141 5.55 -16.63 -0.68
CA CYS A 141 5.04 -16.23 0.63
C CYS A 141 3.51 -16.18 0.63
N GLU A 142 2.92 -15.97 1.80
CA GLU A 142 1.47 -15.87 1.96
C GLU A 142 0.99 -14.42 1.95
N LEU A 143 1.88 -13.46 2.28
CA LEU A 143 1.61 -12.03 2.33
C LEU A 143 2.89 -11.26 2.01
N LEU A 144 2.84 -10.35 1.03
CA LEU A 144 3.95 -9.54 0.57
C LEU A 144 3.62 -8.06 0.73
N PHE A 145 4.44 -7.35 1.49
CA PHE A 145 4.35 -5.90 1.67
C PHE A 145 5.35 -5.15 0.80
N MET A 146 5.00 -3.95 0.39
CA MET A 146 5.94 -3.02 -0.21
C MET A 146 7.04 -2.61 0.79
N SER A 147 8.24 -2.31 0.28
CA SER A 147 9.34 -1.78 1.10
C SER A 147 9.39 -0.25 1.12
N THR A 148 9.99 0.29 2.18
CA THR A 148 10.34 1.71 2.32
C THR A 148 11.69 1.86 3.02
N SER A 149 12.42 2.95 2.76
CA SER A 149 13.59 3.34 3.56
C SER A 149 13.20 4.11 4.83
N PHE A 150 11.93 4.54 4.95
CA PHE A 150 11.46 5.27 6.12
C PHE A 150 11.33 4.37 7.36
N MET A 151 12.14 4.64 8.36
CA MET A 151 12.23 3.85 9.58
C MET A 151 11.01 4.01 10.51
N GLY A 152 10.47 5.22 10.64
CA GLY A 152 9.25 5.52 11.42
C GLY A 152 9.28 4.96 12.84
N GLY A 153 8.19 4.27 13.20
CA GLY A 153 7.97 3.71 14.55
C GLY A 153 8.98 2.66 15.05
N TYR A 154 9.88 2.17 14.20
CA TYR A 154 10.96 1.28 14.67
C TYR A 154 11.83 1.90 15.76
N ALA A 155 11.85 3.22 15.92
CA ALA A 155 12.51 3.88 17.03
C ALA A 155 11.96 3.42 18.39
N CYS A 156 10.66 3.08 18.44
CA CYS A 156 9.98 2.57 19.63
C CYS A 156 9.97 1.01 19.71
N MET A 157 10.53 0.34 18.73
CA MET A 157 10.58 -1.13 18.63
C MET A 157 12.02 -1.60 18.33
N PRO A 158 12.99 -1.35 19.20
CA PRO A 158 14.42 -1.58 18.89
C PRO A 158 14.75 -3.05 18.61
N GLU A 159 14.02 -4.00 19.19
CA GLU A 159 14.20 -5.42 18.97
C GLU A 159 13.69 -5.85 17.61
N VAL A 160 12.50 -5.38 17.23
CA VAL A 160 11.92 -5.61 15.89
C VAL A 160 12.81 -5.00 14.82
N LYS A 161 13.33 -3.78 15.08
CA LYS A 161 14.29 -3.14 14.17
C LYS A 161 15.55 -3.97 13.98
N ARG A 162 16.17 -4.42 15.06
CA ARG A 162 17.38 -5.27 14.98
C ARG A 162 17.12 -6.54 14.19
N TRP A 163 15.99 -7.18 14.43
CA TRP A 163 15.59 -8.37 13.69
C TRP A 163 15.39 -8.06 12.19
N THR A 164 14.68 -6.99 11.84
CA THR A 164 14.47 -6.57 10.44
C THR A 164 15.79 -6.26 9.74
N ASP A 165 16.72 -5.57 10.42
CA ASP A 165 18.02 -5.22 9.87
C ASP A 165 18.92 -6.45 9.61
N GLN A 166 18.69 -7.57 10.30
CA GLN A 166 19.38 -8.84 10.00
C GLN A 166 18.95 -9.43 8.65
N ILE A 167 17.71 -9.18 8.23
CA ILE A 167 17.20 -9.63 6.93
C ILE A 167 17.70 -8.68 5.84
N ARG A 168 17.40 -7.39 5.95
CA ARG A 168 17.81 -6.36 4.98
C ARG A 168 17.92 -4.98 5.64
N ILE A 169 19.14 -4.49 5.79
CA ILE A 169 19.41 -3.16 6.38
C ILE A 169 18.78 -2.04 5.52
N GLY A 170 18.11 -1.09 6.17
CA GLY A 170 17.58 0.11 5.53
C GLY A 170 16.36 -0.13 4.64
N ARG A 171 15.74 -1.28 4.76
CA ARG A 171 14.49 -1.61 4.08
C ARG A 171 13.46 -2.14 5.08
N TYR A 172 12.34 -1.46 5.14
CA TYR A 172 11.30 -1.65 6.15
C TYR A 172 9.94 -1.85 5.53
N LEU A 173 9.05 -2.53 6.24
CA LEU A 173 7.67 -2.73 5.83
C LEU A 173 6.95 -1.39 5.66
N ASN A 174 6.22 -1.25 4.55
CA ASN A 174 5.26 -0.20 4.32
C ASN A 174 3.87 -0.81 4.07
N SER A 175 2.86 -0.31 4.78
CA SER A 175 1.48 -0.81 4.77
C SER A 175 0.62 -0.28 3.61
N GLY A 176 1.12 0.69 2.85
CA GLY A 176 0.35 1.35 1.79
C GLY A 176 0.08 0.49 0.56
N VAL A 177 0.89 -0.56 0.33
CA VAL A 177 0.64 -1.56 -0.71
C VAL A 177 1.04 -2.94 -0.20
N TYR A 178 0.12 -3.89 -0.31
CA TYR A 178 0.40 -5.31 -0.03
C TYR A 178 -0.50 -6.22 -0.85
N ILE A 179 -0.01 -7.43 -1.11
CA ILE A 179 -0.76 -8.52 -1.74
C ILE A 179 -0.59 -9.80 -0.93
N GLY A 180 -1.66 -10.57 -0.77
CA GLY A 180 -1.59 -11.82 -0.05
C GLY A 180 -2.75 -12.77 -0.34
N LYS A 181 -2.63 -14.01 0.15
CA LYS A 181 -3.74 -14.94 0.19
C LYS A 181 -4.78 -14.46 1.18
N ARG A 182 -6.03 -14.45 0.79
CA ARG A 182 -7.17 -14.00 1.60
C ARG A 182 -7.17 -14.62 3.00
N SER A 183 -6.99 -15.94 3.10
CA SER A 183 -7.03 -16.65 4.38
C SER A 183 -5.91 -16.23 5.33
N PHE A 184 -4.71 -16.03 4.80
CA PHE A 184 -3.57 -15.61 5.60
C PHE A 184 -3.68 -14.13 6.01
N LEU A 185 -4.17 -13.28 5.11
CA LEU A 185 -4.42 -11.87 5.41
C LEU A 185 -5.44 -11.71 6.55
N ILE A 186 -6.54 -12.49 6.53
CA ILE A 186 -7.51 -12.52 7.64
C ILE A 186 -6.81 -12.88 8.96
N LYS A 187 -5.93 -13.89 8.96
CA LYS A 187 -5.18 -14.30 10.17
C LYS A 187 -4.33 -13.15 10.71
N VAL A 188 -3.58 -12.48 9.84
CA VAL A 188 -2.71 -11.34 10.23
C VAL A 188 -3.54 -10.15 10.72
N LEU A 189 -4.64 -9.82 10.03
CA LEU A 189 -5.49 -8.69 10.40
C LEU A 189 -6.25 -8.92 11.71
N ARG A 190 -6.66 -10.16 12.02
CA ARG A 190 -7.23 -10.51 13.33
C ARG A 190 -6.23 -10.28 14.46
N GLU A 191 -4.99 -10.66 14.25
CA GLU A 191 -3.93 -10.41 15.22
C GLU A 191 -3.66 -8.91 15.37
N ALA A 192 -3.54 -8.18 14.25
CA ALA A 192 -3.39 -6.73 14.24
C ALA A 192 -4.53 -6.00 14.97
N GLY A 193 -5.74 -6.51 14.87
CA GLY A 193 -6.93 -5.96 15.57
C GLY A 193 -6.77 -5.85 17.07
N LYS A 194 -5.97 -6.70 17.71
CA LYS A 194 -5.69 -6.66 19.16
C LYS A 194 -4.93 -5.41 19.60
N TYR A 195 -4.29 -4.72 18.67
CA TYR A 195 -3.48 -3.51 18.92
C TYR A 195 -4.23 -2.21 18.60
N ILE A 196 -5.42 -2.31 18.02
CA ILE A 196 -6.28 -1.16 17.72
C ILE A 196 -6.97 -0.72 19.00
N THR A 197 -6.89 0.56 19.35
CA THR A 197 -7.55 1.15 20.53
C THR A 197 -8.35 2.38 20.12
N GLU A 198 -9.24 2.84 20.99
CA GLU A 198 -9.97 4.10 20.80
C GLU A 198 -9.04 5.32 20.87
N ASN A 199 -7.95 5.23 21.63
CA ASN A 199 -6.95 6.28 21.72
C ASN A 199 -6.01 6.21 20.54
N ASP A 200 -6.03 7.24 19.68
CA ASP A 200 -5.09 7.42 18.59
C ASP A 200 -3.82 8.14 19.10
N ILE A 201 -2.86 7.33 19.54
CA ILE A 201 -1.57 7.83 20.01
C ILE A 201 -0.89 8.67 18.93
N CYS A 202 -1.05 8.34 17.64
CA CYS A 202 -0.43 9.07 16.55
C CYS A 202 -1.08 10.45 16.35
N ALA A 203 -2.39 10.56 16.50
CA ALA A 203 -3.06 11.87 16.43
C ALA A 203 -2.62 12.76 17.59
N GLU A 204 -2.50 12.21 18.80
CA GLU A 204 -2.04 12.95 19.98
C GLU A 204 -0.57 13.36 19.85
N GLN A 205 0.27 12.48 19.31
CA GLN A 205 1.68 12.78 19.01
C GLN A 205 1.85 13.90 18.01
N SER A 206 1.08 13.87 16.91
CA SER A 206 1.11 14.94 15.90
C SER A 206 0.69 16.28 16.49
N ARG A 207 -0.24 16.27 17.43
CA ARG A 207 -0.70 17.46 18.16
C ARG A 207 0.37 18.03 19.10
N LEU A 208 1.12 17.17 19.80
CA LEU A 208 2.07 17.55 20.83
C LEU A 208 3.47 17.90 20.29
N LEU A 209 3.92 17.22 19.23
CA LEU A 209 5.31 17.26 18.77
C LEU A 209 5.49 17.77 17.33
N GLY A 210 4.39 18.06 16.62
CA GLY A 210 4.43 18.37 15.19
C GLY A 210 4.71 17.13 14.32
N HIS A 211 4.38 17.23 13.03
CA HIS A 211 4.55 16.13 12.08
C HIS A 211 6.02 15.71 11.96
N GLY A 212 6.32 14.44 12.21
CA GLY A 212 7.56 13.79 11.80
C GLY A 212 8.63 13.59 12.89
N VAL A 213 8.39 13.92 14.15
CA VAL A 213 9.42 13.74 15.21
C VAL A 213 9.13 12.47 16.03
N PHE A 214 9.53 11.31 15.50
CA PHE A 214 9.73 10.14 16.34
C PHE A 214 11.03 10.31 17.14
N SER A 215 10.95 10.81 18.35
CA SER A 215 12.10 10.89 19.24
C SER A 215 12.10 9.70 20.21
N ARG A 216 13.30 9.26 20.61
CA ARG A 216 13.48 8.22 21.64
C ARG A 216 12.73 8.55 22.93
N LYS A 217 12.62 9.83 23.28
CA LYS A 217 11.85 10.31 24.44
C LYS A 217 10.36 9.99 24.34
N LEU A 218 9.80 9.99 23.12
CA LEU A 218 8.40 9.66 22.92
C LEU A 218 8.10 8.20 23.27
N CYS A 219 9.01 7.29 22.93
CA CYS A 219 8.85 5.87 23.20
C CYS A 219 8.82 5.56 24.71
N GLU A 220 9.44 6.40 25.53
CA GLU A 220 9.41 6.26 27.00
C GLU A 220 8.00 6.53 27.58
N TYR A 221 7.19 7.32 26.89
CA TYR A 221 5.78 7.60 27.28
C TYR A 221 4.77 6.59 26.69
N LEU A 222 5.23 5.60 25.92
CA LEU A 222 4.39 4.65 25.22
C LEU A 222 4.76 3.19 25.54
N PRO A 223 4.61 2.74 26.80
CA PRO A 223 5.09 1.42 27.24
C PRO A 223 4.39 0.26 26.50
N GLU A 224 3.20 0.48 25.94
CA GLU A 224 2.44 -0.53 25.23
C GLU A 224 2.55 -0.43 23.69
N TYR A 225 3.49 0.39 23.19
CA TYR A 225 3.68 0.50 21.75
C TYR A 225 3.94 -0.88 21.10
N PRO A 226 3.27 -1.25 19.97
CA PRO A 226 2.54 -0.38 19.03
C PRO A 226 1.03 -0.25 19.29
N LYS A 227 0.52 -0.65 20.43
CA LYS A 227 -0.91 -0.55 20.76
C LYS A 227 -1.39 0.90 20.69
N GLY A 228 -2.47 1.13 19.92
CA GLY A 228 -2.98 2.47 19.63
C GLY A 228 -2.15 3.29 18.63
N SER A 229 -1.14 2.69 17.99
CA SER A 229 -0.36 3.33 16.92
C SER A 229 -1.06 3.19 15.55
N GLN A 230 -0.37 3.58 14.48
CA GLN A 230 -0.91 3.45 13.13
C GLN A 230 -0.74 2.02 12.58
N ASP A 231 -1.47 1.72 11.51
CA ASP A 231 -1.51 0.42 10.83
C ASP A 231 -0.11 -0.12 10.50
N GLN A 232 0.76 0.74 9.96
CA GLN A 232 2.11 0.35 9.56
C GLN A 232 2.97 -0.13 10.74
N ASP A 233 2.86 0.50 11.89
CA ASP A 233 3.67 0.15 13.06
C ASP A 233 3.17 -1.14 13.73
N ILE A 234 1.85 -1.36 13.73
CA ILE A 234 1.24 -2.62 14.17
C ILE A 234 1.73 -3.77 13.27
N LEU A 235 1.67 -3.61 11.95
CA LEU A 235 2.11 -4.64 11.01
C LEU A 235 3.63 -4.90 11.06
N ARG A 236 4.44 -3.85 11.31
CA ARG A 236 5.88 -3.99 11.56
C ARG A 236 6.18 -4.80 12.81
N TYR A 237 5.43 -4.57 13.87
CA TYR A 237 5.56 -5.32 15.13
C TYR A 237 5.25 -6.79 14.94
N LEU A 238 4.24 -7.12 14.16
CA LEU A 238 3.82 -8.50 13.89
C LEU A 238 4.71 -9.21 12.86
N HIS A 239 5.50 -8.48 12.07
CA HIS A 239 6.29 -9.10 11.00
C HIS A 239 7.21 -10.24 11.47
N PRO A 240 7.96 -10.15 12.60
CA PRO A 240 8.78 -11.26 13.08
C PRO A 240 7.97 -12.53 13.40
N GLU A 241 6.75 -12.38 13.91
CA GLU A 241 5.88 -13.51 14.30
C GLU A 241 5.39 -14.29 13.08
N PHE A 242 5.13 -13.58 11.97
CA PHE A 242 4.57 -14.17 10.75
C PHE A 242 5.62 -14.47 9.67
N TYR A 243 6.89 -14.23 9.93
CA TYR A 243 7.96 -14.59 9.01
C TYR A 243 8.23 -16.11 9.04
N PRO A 244 8.48 -16.79 7.89
CA PRO A 244 8.73 -16.25 6.55
C PRO A 244 7.49 -16.13 5.66
N GLU A 245 6.29 -16.45 6.12
CA GLU A 245 5.06 -16.37 5.32
C GLU A 245 4.68 -14.92 5.01
N MET A 246 5.00 -13.98 5.88
CA MET A 246 4.87 -12.54 5.69
C MET A 246 6.22 -11.96 5.31
N GLN A 247 6.34 -11.41 4.11
CA GLN A 247 7.59 -10.88 3.54
C GLN A 247 7.48 -9.43 3.08
N ILE A 248 8.62 -8.84 2.76
CA ILE A 248 8.75 -7.49 2.21
C ILE A 248 9.36 -7.58 0.80
N ASP A 249 8.80 -6.85 -0.15
CA ASP A 249 9.35 -6.70 -1.51
C ASP A 249 10.58 -5.77 -1.49
N TYR A 250 11.71 -6.32 -1.06
CA TYR A 250 12.96 -5.57 -0.90
C TYR A 250 13.51 -5.01 -2.21
N ASP A 251 13.15 -5.63 -3.33
CA ASP A 251 13.69 -5.29 -4.65
C ASP A 251 12.77 -4.33 -5.43
N ASN A 252 11.62 -3.94 -4.83
CA ASN A 252 10.60 -3.08 -5.42
C ASN A 252 10.07 -3.62 -6.77
N GLU A 253 9.91 -4.94 -6.89
CA GLU A 253 9.38 -5.58 -8.10
C GLU A 253 7.86 -5.38 -8.23
N MET A 254 7.13 -5.35 -7.09
CA MET A 254 5.68 -5.15 -7.03
C MET A 254 5.31 -3.67 -7.00
N ALA A 255 5.91 -2.93 -6.09
CA ALA A 255 5.58 -1.53 -5.85
C ALA A 255 6.83 -0.70 -5.55
N PHE A 256 6.87 0.51 -6.09
CA PHE A 256 7.98 1.44 -5.93
C PHE A 256 7.55 2.64 -5.09
N ARG A 257 8.33 2.94 -4.06
CA ARG A 257 8.24 4.16 -3.26
C ARG A 257 9.59 4.86 -3.25
N ASN A 258 9.63 6.08 -3.77
CA ASN A 258 10.76 6.98 -3.57
C ASN A 258 10.41 7.94 -2.43
N ILE A 259 11.36 8.19 -1.55
CA ILE A 259 11.21 9.15 -0.43
C ILE A 259 11.76 10.49 -0.85
#